data_3977d97d70d1da8ae0cc327f36076286
#
_entry.id   3977d97d70d1da8ae0cc327f36076286
#
_cell.length_a   1.000
_cell.length_b   1.000
_cell.length_c   1.000
_cell.angle_alpha   90.00
_cell.angle_beta   90.00
_cell.angle_gamma   90.00
#
_symmetry.space_group_name_H-M   'P 1'
#
loop_
_entity.id
_entity.type
_entity.pdbx_description
1 polymer ?
#
loop_
_entity_poly.entity_id
_entity_poly.type
_entity_poly.pdbx_seq_one_letter_code
_entity_poly.pdbx_strand_id
1 'polypeptide(L)'
;MNTLENKELNDRIRQKKFFRNNGIVLKGINLLRTQFVRLPDLKYALEPNLTESEFLDSVNYLTEGGYIRTRHTGTKQEITLADAAADELEAKVTQKGIQVIACILKDDCIEV
;
A
#
# COMPACT_ATOMS: atom_id res chain seq x y z
N MET A 1 -12.49 -31.54 -6.87
CA MET A 1 -12.03 -30.73 -5.72
C MET A 1 -13.20 -30.48 -4.79
N ASN A 2 -13.05 -30.69 -3.49
CA ASN A 2 -14.13 -30.45 -2.53
C ASN A 2 -14.20 -28.99 -2.13
N THR A 3 -15.25 -28.60 -1.40
CA THR A 3 -15.49 -27.21 -1.02
C THR A 3 -14.37 -26.64 -0.14
N LEU A 4 -13.78 -27.45 0.75
CA LEU A 4 -12.69 -27.04 1.63
C LEU A 4 -11.41 -26.71 0.85
N GLU A 5 -11.06 -27.57 -0.14
CA GLU A 5 -9.90 -27.35 -0.99
C GLU A 5 -10.07 -26.09 -1.84
N ASN A 6 -11.27 -25.83 -2.34
CA ASN A 6 -11.56 -24.61 -3.10
C ASN A 6 -11.41 -23.37 -2.23
N LYS A 7 -11.85 -23.43 -0.98
CA LYS A 7 -11.72 -22.32 -0.04
C LYS A 7 -10.24 -22.04 0.27
N GLU A 8 -9.46 -23.08 0.54
CA GLU A 8 -8.03 -22.93 0.81
C GLU A 8 -7.29 -22.33 -0.39
N LEU A 9 -7.60 -22.76 -1.59
CA LEU A 9 -7.01 -22.21 -2.81
C LEU A 9 -7.36 -20.73 -2.99
N ASN A 10 -8.62 -20.38 -2.78
CA ASN A 10 -9.09 -18.99 -2.87
C ASN A 10 -8.39 -18.10 -1.83
N ASP A 11 -8.21 -18.59 -0.61
CA ASP A 11 -7.52 -17.86 0.44
C ASP A 11 -6.06 -17.59 0.08
N ARG A 12 -5.37 -18.59 -0.50
CA ARG A 12 -3.99 -18.43 -0.97
C ARG A 12 -3.88 -17.41 -2.10
N ILE A 13 -4.82 -17.42 -3.04
CA ILE A 13 -4.86 -16.46 -4.13
C ILE A 13 -5.03 -15.04 -3.60
N ARG A 14 -5.92 -14.83 -2.63
CA ARG A 14 -6.12 -13.52 -1.99
C ARG A 14 -4.87 -13.05 -1.28
N GLN A 15 -4.20 -13.94 -0.53
CA GLN A 15 -2.97 -13.62 0.18
C GLN A 15 -1.88 -13.15 -0.78
N LYS A 16 -1.63 -13.91 -1.84
CA LYS A 16 -0.62 -13.56 -2.84
C LYS A 16 -0.93 -12.24 -3.52
N LYS A 17 -2.19 -12.00 -3.84
CA LYS A 17 -2.63 -10.77 -4.46
C LYS A 17 -2.41 -9.58 -3.52
N PHE A 18 -2.73 -9.73 -2.24
CA PHE A 18 -2.50 -8.71 -1.22
C PHE A 18 -1.01 -8.39 -1.08
N PHE A 19 -0.15 -9.41 -1.01
CA PHE A 19 1.30 -9.20 -0.90
C PHE A 19 1.86 -8.46 -2.12
N ARG A 20 1.41 -8.83 -3.31
CA ARG A 20 1.79 -8.16 -4.55
C ARG A 20 1.30 -6.71 -4.59
N ASN A 21 0.06 -6.47 -4.20
CA ASN A 21 -0.53 -5.14 -4.18
C ASN A 21 0.24 -4.22 -3.22
N ASN A 22 0.59 -4.72 -2.04
CA ASN A 22 1.40 -3.97 -1.07
C ASN A 22 2.75 -3.55 -1.69
N GLY A 23 3.40 -4.46 -2.40
CA GLY A 23 4.65 -4.17 -3.09
C GLY A 23 4.49 -3.13 -4.19
N ILE A 24 3.43 -3.24 -4.99
CA ILE A 24 3.13 -2.29 -6.07
C ILE A 24 2.91 -0.89 -5.53
N VAL A 25 2.10 -0.75 -4.48
CA VAL A 25 1.80 0.56 -3.87
C VAL A 25 3.08 1.16 -3.25
N LEU A 26 3.82 0.35 -2.50
CA LEU A 26 5.06 0.82 -1.86
C LEU A 26 6.08 1.29 -2.90
N LYS A 27 6.29 0.51 -3.97
CA LYS A 27 7.21 0.89 -5.04
C LYS A 27 6.74 2.14 -5.78
N GLY A 28 5.44 2.29 -5.97
CA GLY A 28 4.87 3.49 -6.59
C GLY A 28 5.17 4.76 -5.78
N ILE A 29 4.99 4.69 -4.47
CA ILE A 29 5.32 5.82 -3.58
C ILE A 29 6.83 6.07 -3.56
N ASN A 30 7.63 5.01 -3.63
CA ASN A 30 9.10 5.11 -3.60
C ASN A 30 9.70 5.71 -4.87
N LEU A 31 8.97 5.79 -5.98
CA LEU A 31 9.50 6.42 -7.20
C LEU A 31 9.96 7.85 -6.96
N LEU A 32 9.27 8.58 -6.08
CA LEU A 32 9.63 9.93 -5.68
C LEU A 32 9.89 9.95 -4.16
N ARG A 33 10.84 9.13 -3.71
CA ARG A 33 11.06 8.83 -2.30
C ARG A 33 11.30 10.04 -1.39
N THR A 34 11.69 11.17 -1.95
CA THR A 34 11.92 12.40 -1.18
C THR A 34 10.70 13.29 -1.11
N GLN A 35 9.60 12.92 -1.76
CA GLN A 35 8.42 13.75 -1.90
C GLN A 35 7.16 13.02 -1.44
N PHE A 36 6.16 13.78 -1.05
CA PHE A 36 4.82 13.26 -0.84
C PHE A 36 4.11 13.12 -2.20
N VAL A 37 3.44 11.99 -2.38
CA VAL A 37 2.64 11.67 -3.58
C VAL A 37 1.17 11.68 -3.19
N ARG A 38 0.35 12.43 -3.91
CA ARG A 38 -1.09 12.44 -3.64
C ARG A 38 -1.68 11.07 -3.93
N LEU A 39 -2.45 10.53 -2.99
CA LEU A 39 -3.06 9.21 -3.16
C LEU A 39 -4.01 9.12 -4.35
N PRO A 40 -4.82 10.14 -4.68
CA PRO A 40 -5.63 10.09 -5.90
C PRO A 40 -4.81 9.91 -7.18
N ASP A 41 -3.66 10.57 -7.26
CA ASP A 41 -2.78 10.47 -8.43
C ASP A 41 -2.16 9.08 -8.53
N LEU A 42 -1.73 8.53 -7.41
CA LEU A 42 -1.17 7.17 -7.36
C LEU A 42 -2.24 6.14 -7.72
N LYS A 43 -3.43 6.28 -7.16
CA LYS A 43 -4.56 5.39 -7.46
C LYS A 43 -4.87 5.39 -8.96
N TYR A 44 -4.94 6.57 -9.56
CA TYR A 44 -5.17 6.71 -10.99
C TYR A 44 -4.08 6.01 -11.80
N ALA A 45 -2.82 6.18 -11.42
CA ALA A 45 -1.69 5.57 -12.12
C ALA A 45 -1.70 4.04 -12.03
N LEU A 46 -2.27 3.47 -10.97
CA LEU A 46 -2.32 2.03 -10.75
C LEU A 46 -3.58 1.37 -11.30
N GLU A 47 -4.57 2.14 -11.77
CA GLU A 47 -5.74 1.59 -12.43
C GLU A 47 -5.36 1.04 -13.82
N PRO A 48 -6.00 -0.03 -14.27
CA PRO A 48 -7.02 -0.85 -13.60
C PRO A 48 -6.44 -2.02 -12.78
N ASN A 49 -5.14 -2.07 -12.53
CA ASN A 49 -4.47 -3.21 -11.90
C ASN A 49 -4.89 -3.44 -10.44
N LEU A 50 -5.33 -2.36 -9.77
CA LEU A 50 -5.83 -2.39 -8.40
C LEU A 50 -7.22 -1.78 -8.35
N THR A 51 -8.15 -2.46 -7.66
CA THR A 51 -9.43 -1.85 -7.33
C THR A 51 -9.24 -0.82 -6.23
N GLU A 52 -10.24 0.04 -6.02
CA GLU A 52 -10.18 1.01 -4.92
C GLU A 52 -10.03 0.33 -3.57
N SER A 53 -10.78 -0.74 -3.32
CA SER A 53 -10.68 -1.49 -2.07
C SER A 53 -9.29 -2.07 -1.86
N GLU A 54 -8.70 -2.66 -2.90
CA GLU A 54 -7.35 -3.21 -2.85
C GLU A 54 -6.30 -2.13 -2.58
N PHE A 55 -6.46 -0.97 -3.21
CA PHE A 55 -5.58 0.16 -3.00
C PHE A 55 -5.63 0.65 -1.55
N LEU A 56 -6.83 0.83 -1.00
CA LEU A 56 -7.01 1.28 0.38
C LEU A 56 -6.47 0.26 1.39
N ASP A 57 -6.66 -1.03 1.15
CA ASP A 57 -6.10 -2.09 2.00
C ASP A 57 -4.58 -2.01 2.06
N SER A 58 -3.94 -1.80 0.92
CA SER A 58 -2.49 -1.69 0.84
C SER A 58 -1.98 -0.41 1.51
N VAL A 59 -2.62 0.72 1.27
CA VAL A 59 -2.26 1.98 1.94
C VAL A 59 -2.37 1.84 3.45
N ASN A 60 -3.45 1.22 3.93
CA ASN A 60 -3.63 0.99 5.36
C ASN A 60 -2.53 0.09 5.94
N TYR A 61 -2.26 -1.04 5.29
CA TYR A 61 -1.22 -1.97 5.74
C TYR A 61 0.14 -1.28 5.83
N LEU A 62 0.51 -0.55 4.78
CA LEU A 62 1.81 0.13 4.71
C LEU A 62 1.92 1.26 5.74
N THR A 63 0.85 1.98 6.00
CA THR A 63 0.82 3.03 7.02
C THR A 63 0.96 2.44 8.42
N GLU A 64 0.18 1.41 8.74
CA GLU A 64 0.22 0.75 10.05
C GLU A 64 1.57 0.09 10.30
N GLY A 65 2.21 -0.44 9.27
CA GLY A 65 3.53 -1.03 9.39
C GLY A 65 4.67 -0.03 9.49
N GLY A 66 4.38 1.25 9.29
CA GLY A 66 5.40 2.30 9.33
C GLY A 66 6.26 2.39 8.07
N TYR A 67 5.81 1.78 6.97
CA TYR A 67 6.55 1.81 5.69
C TYR A 67 6.30 3.08 4.90
N ILE A 68 5.17 3.73 5.13
CA ILE A 68 4.83 5.03 4.56
C ILE A 68 4.26 5.92 5.65
N ARG A 69 4.31 7.22 5.42
CA ARG A 69 3.61 8.22 6.23
C ARG A 69 2.57 8.89 5.37
N THR A 70 1.41 9.17 5.95
CA THR A 70 0.34 9.89 5.28
C THR A 70 0.07 11.21 5.99
N ARG A 71 -0.33 12.23 5.24
CA ARG A 71 -0.71 13.52 5.77
C ARG A 71 -1.82 14.14 4.93
N HIS A 72 -2.53 15.09 5.50
CA HIS A 72 -3.55 15.85 4.77
C HIS A 72 -2.87 16.77 3.74
N THR A 73 -3.34 16.74 2.50
CA THR A 73 -2.75 17.52 1.40
C THR A 73 -2.82 19.02 1.66
N GLY A 74 -3.93 19.51 2.23
CA GLY A 74 -4.14 20.93 2.47
C GLY A 74 -3.43 21.44 3.71
N THR A 75 -3.63 20.77 4.86
CA THR A 75 -3.10 21.23 6.15
C THR A 75 -1.68 20.77 6.42
N LYS A 76 -1.21 19.75 5.71
CA LYS A 76 0.08 19.08 5.92
C LYS A 76 0.21 18.41 7.29
N GLN A 77 -0.90 18.24 8.01
CA GLN A 77 -0.92 17.49 9.27
C GLN A 77 -0.90 16.00 9.02
N GLU A 78 -0.12 15.28 9.81
CA GLU A 78 -0.08 13.83 9.76
C GLU A 78 -1.43 13.28 10.20
N ILE A 79 -2.05 12.52 9.31
CA ILE A 79 -3.37 11.92 9.51
C ILE A 79 -3.45 10.66 8.64
N THR A 80 -4.26 9.70 9.05
CA THR A 80 -4.38 8.42 8.36
C THR A 80 -5.78 8.21 7.78
N LEU A 81 -5.95 7.11 7.05
CA LEU A 81 -7.26 6.71 6.51
C LEU A 81 -8.33 6.52 7.58
N ALA A 82 -7.93 6.32 8.84
CA ALA A 82 -8.90 6.22 9.93
C ALA A 82 -9.67 7.53 10.15
N ASP A 83 -9.04 8.66 9.85
CA ASP A 83 -9.59 9.99 10.17
C ASP A 83 -9.79 10.88 8.95
N ALA A 84 -9.38 10.46 7.76
CA ALA A 84 -9.53 11.23 6.53
C ALA A 84 -9.77 10.34 5.33
N ALA A 85 -10.44 10.85 4.29
CA ALA A 85 -10.64 10.15 3.04
C ALA A 85 -9.34 10.11 2.23
N ALA A 86 -9.14 9.06 1.45
CA ALA A 86 -7.91 8.87 0.68
C ALA A 86 -7.64 10.02 -0.31
N ASP A 87 -8.67 10.61 -0.88
CA ASP A 87 -8.53 11.72 -1.84
C ASP A 87 -8.05 13.02 -1.19
N GLU A 88 -8.02 13.08 0.14
CA GLU A 88 -7.48 14.21 0.90
C GLU A 88 -6.05 13.96 1.39
N LEU A 89 -5.48 12.81 1.10
CA LEU A 89 -4.19 12.38 1.65
C LEU A 89 -3.09 12.35 0.59
N GLU A 90 -1.88 12.57 1.06
CA GLU A 90 -0.65 12.32 0.33
C GLU A 90 0.29 11.46 1.18
N ALA A 91 1.15 10.70 0.54
CA ALA A 91 2.00 9.72 1.21
C ALA A 91 3.46 9.84 0.77
N LYS A 92 4.36 9.52 1.69
CA LYS A 92 5.80 9.48 1.47
C LYS A 92 6.37 8.20 2.05
N VAL A 93 7.32 7.57 1.34
CA VAL A 93 7.99 6.38 1.86
C VAL A 93 8.88 6.77 3.06
N THR A 94 8.89 5.91 4.07
CA THR A 94 9.77 6.06 5.25
C THR A 94 11.09 5.35 5.03
N GLN A 95 12.05 5.58 5.93
CA GLN A 95 13.30 4.83 5.94
C GLN A 95 13.03 3.32 5.98
N LYS A 96 12.08 2.89 6.80
CA LYS A 96 11.71 1.48 6.92
C LYS A 96 11.16 0.93 5.59
N GLY A 97 10.33 1.71 4.90
CA GLY A 97 9.83 1.32 3.58
C GLY A 97 10.94 1.19 2.55
N ILE A 98 11.91 2.10 2.56
CA ILE A 98 13.09 2.02 1.69
C ILE A 98 13.89 0.76 1.98
N GLN A 99 14.06 0.40 3.26
CA GLN A 99 14.78 -0.81 3.65
C GLN A 99 14.10 -2.08 3.14
N VAL A 100 12.77 -2.11 3.13
CA VAL A 100 12.01 -3.24 2.55
C VAL A 100 12.23 -3.33 1.05
N ILE A 101 12.17 -2.23 0.34
CA ILE A 101 12.40 -2.20 -1.11
C ILE A 101 13.83 -2.64 -1.45
N ALA A 102 14.81 -2.23 -0.63
CA ALA A 102 16.20 -2.62 -0.79
C ALA A 102 16.51 -4.06 -0.32
N CYS A 103 15.50 -4.80 0.14
CA CYS A 103 15.62 -6.16 0.64
C CYS A 103 16.53 -6.31 1.88
N ILE A 104 16.75 -5.22 2.60
CA ILE A 104 17.49 -5.23 3.87
C ILE A 104 16.57 -5.65 5.01
N LEU A 105 15.33 -5.16 4.99
CA LEU A 105 14.28 -5.54 5.91
C LEU A 105 13.25 -6.36 5.14
N LYS A 106 12.80 -7.46 5.72
CA LYS A 106 11.83 -8.34 5.07
C LYS A 106 10.48 -8.27 5.77
N ASP A 107 9.42 -8.06 5.00
CA ASP A 107 8.05 -8.26 5.42
C ASP A 107 7.41 -9.25 4.45
N ASP A 108 6.99 -10.42 4.97
CA ASP A 108 6.45 -11.49 4.14
C ASP A 108 5.15 -11.10 3.43
N CYS A 109 4.50 -10.04 3.89
CA CYS A 109 3.28 -9.52 3.27
C CYS A 109 3.56 -8.45 2.21
N ILE A 110 4.82 -8.18 1.89
CA ILE A 110 5.20 -7.20 0.87
C ILE A 110 6.13 -7.86 -0.15
N GLU A 111 5.61 -8.06 -1.34
CA GLU A 111 6.39 -8.62 -2.45
C GLU A 111 7.10 -7.48 -3.21
N VAL A 112 8.40 -7.42 -3.10
CA VAL A 112 9.21 -6.37 -3.74
C VAL A 112 10.03 -6.87 -4.92
#